data_9ab6e70b6515aa94422be96cb62a0ad5
#
_entry.id   9ab6e70b6515aa94422be96cb62a0ad5
#
_cell.length_a   1.000
_cell.length_b   1.000
_cell.length_c   1.000
_cell.angle_alpha   90.00
_cell.angle_beta   90.00
_cell.angle_gamma   90.00
#
_symmetry.space_group_name_H-M   'P 1'
#
loop_
_entity.id
_entity.type
_entity.pdbx_description
1 polymer ?
#
loop_
_entity_poly.entity_id
_entity_poly.type
_entity_poly.pdbx_seq_one_letter_code
_entity_poly.pdbx_strand_id
1 'polypeptide(L)'
;MGAGTVVRQLQTLFPFVQITAVEIDPVHIELAELHFGVDTSRAKIFQESAEEFIARYRGPKFDLIIDDLFSGAAGIPHRAVKCSGPWLLRLEQCLIPEGLLAINFADFAELKESAVFKRLWNGGRFKSGFELRSPTTENVIAILMPGSMHSVDLRRHLSETPVLSKALEKGQLRYQARRLRV
;
A
#
# COMPACT_ATOMS: atom_id res chain seq x y z
N MET A 1 5.09 -5.28 7.10
CA MET A 1 4.11 -6.34 6.66
C MET A 1 3.13 -6.65 7.77
N GLY A 2 3.48 -6.33 9.02
CA GLY A 2 2.70 -6.67 10.20
C GLY A 2 2.38 -8.16 10.27
N ALA A 3 1.22 -8.53 10.83
CA ALA A 3 0.75 -9.91 10.87
C ALA A 3 0.31 -10.49 9.49
N GLY A 4 0.65 -9.85 8.39
CA GLY A 4 0.52 -10.38 7.04
C GLY A 4 -0.89 -10.35 6.42
N THR A 5 -1.82 -9.58 6.97
CA THR A 5 -3.19 -9.51 6.43
C THR A 5 -3.21 -9.14 4.95
N VAL A 6 -2.44 -8.13 4.54
CA VAL A 6 -2.35 -7.70 3.13
C VAL A 6 -1.71 -8.79 2.27
N VAL A 7 -0.67 -9.46 2.77
CA VAL A 7 0.00 -10.57 2.06
C VAL A 7 -1.02 -11.68 1.77
N ARG A 8 -1.77 -12.12 2.79
CA ARG A 8 -2.80 -13.14 2.64
C ARG A 8 -3.91 -12.74 1.66
N GLN A 9 -4.36 -11.48 1.72
CA GLN A 9 -5.36 -10.97 0.79
C GLN A 9 -4.86 -10.98 -0.66
N LEU A 10 -3.62 -10.55 -0.89
CA LEU A 10 -3.00 -10.59 -2.21
C LEU A 10 -2.86 -12.03 -2.72
N GLN A 11 -2.44 -12.97 -1.87
CA GLN A 11 -2.35 -14.39 -2.24
C GLN A 11 -3.72 -15.00 -2.59
N THR A 12 -4.79 -14.52 -1.94
CA THR A 12 -6.16 -14.96 -2.20
C THR A 12 -6.73 -14.39 -3.50
N LEU A 13 -6.52 -13.09 -3.72
CA LEU A 13 -7.08 -12.37 -4.87
C LEU A 13 -6.28 -12.63 -6.16
N PHE A 14 -4.96 -12.87 -6.03
CA PHE A 14 -4.05 -13.03 -7.15
C PHE A 14 -3.23 -14.32 -6.97
N PRO A 15 -3.73 -15.48 -7.44
CA PRO A 15 -3.09 -16.77 -7.17
C PRO A 15 -1.64 -16.89 -7.65
N PHE A 16 -1.24 -16.12 -8.65
CA PHE A 16 0.10 -16.14 -9.24
C PHE A 16 0.97 -14.94 -8.87
N VAL A 17 0.53 -14.12 -7.90
CA VAL A 17 1.29 -12.94 -7.47
C VAL A 17 2.62 -13.36 -6.83
N GLN A 18 3.69 -12.65 -7.20
CA GLN A 18 4.97 -12.75 -6.53
C GLN A 18 5.06 -11.64 -5.48
N ILE A 19 5.20 -12.02 -4.22
CA ILE A 19 5.21 -11.09 -3.11
C ILE A 19 6.63 -10.98 -2.54
N THR A 20 7.08 -9.75 -2.36
CA THR A 20 8.23 -9.41 -1.52
C THR A 20 7.72 -8.63 -0.33
N ALA A 21 7.88 -9.17 0.86
CA ALA A 21 7.47 -8.54 2.11
C ALA A 21 8.70 -8.16 2.94
N VAL A 22 8.64 -7.00 3.57
CA VAL A 22 9.69 -6.53 4.48
C VAL A 22 9.05 -6.26 5.84
N GLU A 23 9.63 -6.81 6.89
CA GLU A 23 9.18 -6.66 8.26
C GLU A 23 10.41 -6.60 9.19
N ILE A 24 10.43 -5.63 10.08
CA ILE A 24 11.55 -5.48 11.01
C ILE A 24 11.37 -6.36 12.25
N ASP A 25 10.14 -6.62 12.65
CA ASP A 25 9.81 -7.37 13.86
C ASP A 25 9.65 -8.88 13.55
N PRO A 26 10.55 -9.74 14.05
CA PRO A 26 10.46 -11.19 13.83
C PRO A 26 9.18 -11.78 14.42
N VAL A 27 8.63 -11.22 15.49
CA VAL A 27 7.38 -11.69 16.10
C VAL A 27 6.21 -11.53 15.13
N HIS A 28 6.16 -10.43 14.39
CA HIS A 28 5.13 -10.24 13.36
C HIS A 28 5.24 -11.28 12.23
N ILE A 29 6.46 -11.66 11.84
CA ILE A 29 6.67 -12.69 10.83
C ILE A 29 6.16 -14.04 11.34
N GLU A 30 6.53 -14.42 12.56
CA GLU A 30 6.08 -15.66 13.20
C GLU A 30 4.55 -15.71 13.33
N LEU A 31 3.94 -14.64 13.83
CA LEU A 31 2.48 -14.55 13.95
C LEU A 31 1.77 -14.64 12.58
N ALA A 32 2.33 -14.04 11.54
CA ALA A 32 1.77 -14.10 10.20
C ALA A 32 1.70 -15.54 9.68
N GLU A 33 2.75 -16.31 9.91
CA GLU A 33 2.84 -17.72 9.50
C GLU A 33 1.96 -18.65 10.35
N LEU A 34 2.10 -18.57 11.68
CA LEU A 34 1.48 -19.53 12.58
C LEU A 34 -0.01 -19.27 12.83
N HIS A 35 -0.44 -18.01 12.83
CA HIS A 35 -1.79 -17.63 13.29
C HIS A 35 -2.65 -16.91 12.25
N PHE A 36 -2.05 -16.27 11.24
CA PHE A 36 -2.81 -15.48 10.27
C PHE A 36 -2.88 -16.09 8.87
N GLY A 37 -2.35 -17.31 8.70
CA GLY A 37 -2.50 -18.08 7.48
C GLY A 37 -1.79 -17.48 6.26
N VAL A 38 -0.68 -16.80 6.49
CA VAL A 38 0.19 -16.34 5.41
C VAL A 38 0.99 -17.54 4.89
N ASP A 39 0.87 -17.81 3.60
CA ASP A 39 1.71 -18.81 2.94
C ASP A 39 3.09 -18.23 2.65
N THR A 40 4.03 -18.47 3.55
CA THR A 40 5.41 -17.98 3.44
C THR A 40 6.18 -18.63 2.29
N SER A 41 5.74 -19.79 1.79
CA SER A 41 6.34 -20.42 0.60
C SER A 41 6.06 -19.60 -0.68
N ARG A 42 5.02 -18.75 -0.66
CA ARG A 42 4.57 -17.90 -1.77
C ARG A 42 4.95 -16.43 -1.60
N ALA A 43 5.77 -16.10 -0.61
CA ALA A 43 6.24 -14.74 -0.37
C ALA A 43 7.72 -14.77 0.03
N LYS A 44 8.53 -13.87 -0.57
CA LYS A 44 9.89 -13.63 -0.10
C LYS A 44 9.81 -12.63 1.05
N ILE A 45 10.09 -13.09 2.26
CA ILE A 45 10.06 -12.26 3.46
C ILE A 45 11.49 -11.88 3.84
N PHE A 46 11.72 -10.58 4.05
CA PHE A 46 12.99 -10.02 4.50
C PHE A 46 12.80 -9.41 5.89
N GLN A 47 13.55 -9.94 6.88
CA GLN A 47 13.56 -9.41 8.23
C GLN A 47 14.59 -8.29 8.34
N GLU A 48 14.20 -7.08 8.04
CA GLU A 48 15.04 -5.88 8.10
C GLU A 48 14.20 -4.60 8.04
N SER A 49 14.82 -3.44 8.22
CA SER A 49 14.11 -2.19 8.03
C SER A 49 13.79 -1.94 6.54
N ALA A 50 12.64 -1.32 6.28
CA ALA A 50 12.25 -0.97 4.91
C ALA A 50 13.23 0.02 4.27
N GLU A 51 13.85 0.91 5.06
CA GLU A 51 14.84 1.87 4.57
C GLU A 51 16.11 1.18 4.08
N GLU A 52 16.63 0.20 4.84
CA GLU A 52 17.81 -0.59 4.47
C GLU A 52 17.50 -1.46 3.25
N PHE A 53 16.33 -2.14 3.25
CA PHE A 53 15.90 -2.93 2.11
C PHE A 53 15.88 -2.10 0.82
N ILE A 54 15.15 -0.98 0.81
CA ILE A 54 15.00 -0.12 -0.37
C ILE A 54 16.35 0.49 -0.81
N ALA A 55 17.22 0.85 0.12
CA ALA A 55 18.53 1.41 -0.20
C ALA A 55 19.41 0.43 -0.99
N ARG A 56 19.34 -0.86 -0.68
CA ARG A 56 20.14 -1.91 -1.33
C ARG A 56 19.44 -2.69 -2.43
N TYR A 57 18.11 -2.49 -2.59
CA TYR A 57 17.33 -3.28 -3.55
C TYR A 57 17.81 -3.06 -4.99
N ARG A 58 18.12 -4.16 -5.67
CA ARG A 58 18.58 -4.19 -7.07
C ARG A 58 17.84 -5.29 -7.87
N GLY A 59 16.74 -5.80 -7.30
CA GLY A 59 15.93 -6.83 -7.95
C GLY A 59 15.01 -6.30 -9.06
N PRO A 60 14.14 -7.16 -9.59
CA PRO A 60 13.11 -6.76 -10.54
C PRO A 60 12.21 -5.68 -9.97
N LYS A 61 11.78 -4.76 -10.82
CA LYS A 61 10.85 -3.69 -10.41
C LYS A 61 9.47 -4.24 -10.11
N PHE A 62 8.76 -3.57 -9.21
CA PHE A 62 7.44 -3.97 -8.73
C PHE A 62 6.31 -3.33 -9.55
N ASP A 63 5.21 -4.07 -9.72
CA ASP A 63 3.95 -3.55 -10.26
C ASP A 63 3.19 -2.73 -9.21
N LEU A 64 3.32 -3.10 -7.94
CA LEU A 64 2.69 -2.44 -6.82
C LEU A 64 3.65 -2.39 -5.63
N ILE A 65 3.77 -1.24 -5.01
CA ILE A 65 4.39 -1.09 -3.69
C ILE A 65 3.31 -0.63 -2.72
N ILE A 66 3.23 -1.30 -1.56
CA ILE A 66 2.37 -0.91 -0.44
C ILE A 66 3.29 -0.48 0.71
N ASP A 67 3.24 0.80 1.04
CA ASP A 67 3.98 1.41 2.13
C ASP A 67 3.04 1.54 3.35
N ASP A 68 3.19 0.61 4.28
CA ASP A 68 2.43 0.53 5.53
C ASP A 68 3.41 0.43 6.72
N LEU A 69 4.23 1.46 6.89
CA LEU A 69 5.33 1.50 7.85
C LEU A 69 4.90 2.22 9.14
N PHE A 70 4.27 1.48 10.04
CA PHE A 70 3.86 1.96 11.34
C PHE A 70 4.68 1.33 12.46
N SER A 71 4.90 2.12 13.53
CA SER A 71 5.47 1.68 14.79
C SER A 71 4.46 1.88 15.91
N GLY A 72 4.36 0.89 16.81
CA GLY A 72 3.53 0.94 18.01
C GLY A 72 4.34 1.28 19.29
N ALA A 73 5.58 1.73 19.18
CA ALA A 73 6.37 2.16 20.31
C ALA A 73 5.60 3.25 21.09
N ALA A 74 5.35 3.06 22.37
CA ALA A 74 4.52 3.91 23.23
C ALA A 74 3.00 3.78 23.07
N GLY A 75 2.48 2.74 22.40
CA GLY A 75 1.04 2.43 22.34
C GLY A 75 0.21 3.30 21.38
N ILE A 76 0.81 4.29 20.73
CA ILE A 76 0.14 5.11 19.72
C ILE A 76 0.76 4.78 18.35
N PRO A 77 -0.01 4.24 17.40
CA PRO A 77 0.49 4.00 16.05
C PRO A 77 0.93 5.29 15.37
N HIS A 78 2.15 5.33 14.88
CA HIS A 78 2.67 6.44 14.07
C HIS A 78 3.55 5.90 12.94
N ARG A 79 3.68 6.66 11.87
CA ARG A 79 4.57 6.25 10.77
C ARG A 79 6.02 6.23 11.22
N ALA A 80 6.67 5.08 11.06
CA ALA A 80 8.08 4.90 11.37
C ALA A 80 8.99 5.65 10.37
N VAL A 81 8.57 5.75 9.11
CA VAL A 81 9.29 6.45 8.04
C VAL A 81 8.42 7.56 7.47
N LYS A 82 8.88 8.81 7.57
CA LYS A 82 8.14 9.95 6.99
C LYS A 82 8.01 9.81 5.48
N CYS A 83 6.82 10.07 4.95
CA CYS A 83 6.55 10.12 3.51
C CYS A 83 7.13 11.42 2.90
N SER A 84 8.46 11.51 2.89
CA SER A 84 9.24 12.63 2.36
C SER A 84 9.48 12.49 0.86
N GLY A 85 9.88 13.59 0.20
CA GLY A 85 10.26 13.57 -1.22
C GLY A 85 11.35 12.54 -1.56
N PRO A 86 12.46 12.48 -0.81
CA PRO A 86 13.49 11.46 -0.99
C PRO A 86 12.98 10.03 -0.83
N TRP A 87 12.09 9.78 0.16
CA TRP A 87 11.49 8.46 0.35
C TRP A 87 10.63 8.05 -0.83
N LEU A 88 9.70 8.92 -1.25
CA LEU A 88 8.85 8.67 -2.43
C LEU A 88 9.70 8.39 -3.68
N LEU A 89 10.76 9.16 -3.90
CA LEU A 89 11.63 8.97 -5.06
C LEU A 89 12.28 7.57 -5.06
N ARG A 90 12.72 7.09 -3.90
CA ARG A 90 13.29 5.73 -3.77
C ARG A 90 12.26 4.65 -4.10
N LEU A 91 11.03 4.77 -3.58
CA LEU A 91 9.95 3.84 -3.90
C LEU A 91 9.61 3.87 -5.39
N GLU A 92 9.50 5.06 -5.99
CA GLU A 92 9.26 5.23 -7.42
C GLU A 92 10.32 4.54 -8.29
N GLN A 93 11.59 4.58 -7.89
CA GLN A 93 12.68 3.92 -8.60
C GLN A 93 12.57 2.40 -8.59
N CYS A 94 11.87 1.83 -7.62
CA CYS A 94 11.63 0.39 -7.51
C CYS A 94 10.39 -0.06 -8.29
N LEU A 95 9.59 0.85 -8.87
CA LEU A 95 8.38 0.52 -9.64
C LEU A 95 8.67 0.42 -11.15
N ILE A 96 7.95 -0.49 -11.84
CA ILE A 96 7.86 -0.50 -13.30
C ILE A 96 7.18 0.80 -13.80
N PRO A 97 7.27 1.20 -15.07
CA PRO A 97 6.66 2.43 -15.58
C PRO A 97 5.16 2.58 -15.26
N GLU A 98 4.39 1.52 -15.29
CA GLU A 98 2.95 1.45 -15.03
C GLU A 98 2.63 1.16 -13.55
N GLY A 99 3.64 0.99 -12.71
CA GLY A 99 3.49 0.55 -11.33
C GLY A 99 2.76 1.56 -10.44
N LEU A 100 2.06 1.03 -9.46
CA LEU A 100 1.24 1.75 -8.51
C LEU A 100 1.96 1.89 -7.16
N LEU A 101 1.66 2.97 -6.44
CA LEU A 101 2.14 3.16 -5.07
C LEU A 101 0.95 3.41 -4.15
N ALA A 102 0.75 2.54 -3.18
CA ALA A 102 -0.23 2.70 -2.10
C ALA A 102 0.49 3.02 -0.79
N ILE A 103 0.06 4.08 -0.10
CA ILE A 103 0.69 4.54 1.14
C ILE A 103 -0.40 4.69 2.20
N ASN A 104 -0.23 4.03 3.33
CA ASN A 104 -1.11 4.17 4.49
C ASN A 104 -0.64 5.34 5.37
N PHE A 105 -1.55 6.24 5.72
CA PHE A 105 -1.38 7.35 6.64
C PHE A 105 -2.30 7.17 7.85
N ALA A 106 -1.88 7.65 9.01
CA ALA A 106 -2.70 7.60 10.22
C ALA A 106 -3.99 8.40 10.05
N ASP A 107 -3.91 9.53 9.37
CA ASP A 107 -5.05 10.42 9.10
C ASP A 107 -4.81 11.29 7.86
N PHE A 108 -5.78 12.17 7.58
CA PHE A 108 -5.68 13.10 6.45
C PHE A 108 -4.72 14.26 6.69
N ALA A 109 -4.46 14.63 7.94
CA ALA A 109 -3.50 15.69 8.26
C ALA A 109 -2.08 15.22 7.91
N GLU A 110 -1.73 13.99 8.28
CA GLU A 110 -0.45 13.38 7.91
C GLU A 110 -0.27 13.27 6.40
N LEU A 111 -1.31 12.86 5.66
CA LEU A 111 -1.28 12.86 4.20
C LEU A 111 -1.01 14.25 3.63
N LYS A 112 -1.66 15.29 4.14
CA LYS A 112 -1.47 16.67 3.69
C LYS A 112 -0.05 17.19 3.92
N GLU A 113 0.55 16.82 5.04
CA GLU A 113 1.93 17.21 5.39
C GLU A 113 2.98 16.43 4.60
N SER A 114 2.59 15.32 3.99
CA SER A 114 3.48 14.46 3.21
C SER A 114 3.92 15.10 1.89
N ALA A 115 4.89 14.47 1.24
CA ALA A 115 5.35 14.90 -0.08
C ALA A 115 4.43 14.45 -1.23
N VAL A 116 3.33 13.72 -0.96
CA VAL A 116 2.42 13.18 -1.98
C VAL A 116 1.87 14.28 -2.90
N PHE A 117 1.33 15.36 -2.32
CA PHE A 117 0.76 16.45 -3.10
C PHE A 117 1.80 17.15 -3.98
N LYS A 118 2.98 17.41 -3.45
CA LYS A 118 4.09 18.02 -4.22
C LYS A 118 4.50 17.15 -5.40
N ARG A 119 4.51 15.82 -5.23
CA ARG A 119 4.87 14.88 -6.31
C ARG A 119 3.81 14.83 -7.40
N LEU A 120 2.53 14.90 -7.05
CA LEU A 120 1.44 14.99 -8.02
C LEU A 120 1.46 16.33 -8.78
N TRP A 121 1.72 17.45 -8.05
CA TRP A 121 1.74 18.80 -8.64
C TRP A 121 2.86 18.99 -9.64
N ASN A 122 4.07 18.59 -9.31
CA ASN A 122 5.27 18.87 -10.12
C ASN A 122 5.37 18.06 -11.42
N GLY A 123 4.29 17.44 -11.88
CA GLY A 123 4.26 16.72 -13.15
C GLY A 123 5.18 15.50 -13.20
N GLY A 124 5.46 14.90 -12.04
CA GLY A 124 6.25 13.69 -11.92
C GLY A 124 5.63 12.48 -12.62
N ARG A 125 6.08 11.30 -12.25
CA ARG A 125 5.62 10.02 -12.80
C ARG A 125 4.10 9.80 -12.63
N PHE A 126 3.56 10.16 -11.47
CA PHE A 126 2.16 9.97 -11.15
C PHE A 126 1.29 11.09 -11.72
N LYS A 127 0.26 10.71 -12.48
CA LYS A 127 -0.69 11.65 -13.13
C LYS A 127 -2.03 11.73 -12.41
N SER A 128 -2.33 10.76 -11.55
CA SER A 128 -3.51 10.78 -10.69
C SER A 128 -3.21 10.18 -9.33
N GLY A 129 -3.95 10.65 -8.33
CA GLY A 129 -3.94 10.10 -6.97
C GLY A 129 -5.34 10.05 -6.42
N PHE A 130 -5.58 9.07 -5.57
CA PHE A 130 -6.82 8.91 -4.82
C PHE A 130 -6.53 8.74 -3.34
N GLU A 131 -7.41 9.29 -2.51
CA GLU A 131 -7.53 8.89 -1.12
C GLU A 131 -8.62 7.84 -0.99
N LEU A 132 -8.32 6.75 -0.31
CA LEU A 132 -9.30 5.77 0.14
C LEU A 132 -9.46 5.87 1.65
N ARG A 133 -10.70 5.85 2.12
CA ARG A 133 -11.06 5.85 3.54
C ARG A 133 -12.05 4.74 3.84
N SER A 134 -11.88 4.11 4.99
CA SER A 134 -12.88 3.24 5.60
C SER A 134 -13.74 4.06 6.56
N PRO A 135 -15.05 3.79 6.68
CA PRO A 135 -15.88 4.45 7.69
C PRO A 135 -15.57 4.01 9.13
N THR A 136 -14.76 2.98 9.31
CA THR A 136 -14.45 2.36 10.60
C THR A 136 -13.06 2.69 11.14
N THR A 137 -12.24 3.40 10.37
CA THR A 137 -10.87 3.76 10.77
C THR A 137 -10.56 5.20 10.36
N GLU A 138 -9.64 5.85 11.06
CA GLU A 138 -9.16 7.18 10.72
C GLU A 138 -8.12 7.16 9.60
N ASN A 139 -7.54 6.00 9.32
CA ASN A 139 -6.53 5.82 8.29
C ASN A 139 -6.98 6.33 6.93
N VAL A 140 -6.04 6.90 6.21
CA VAL A 140 -6.19 7.33 4.82
C VAL A 140 -5.15 6.65 3.97
N ILE A 141 -5.59 5.92 2.96
CA ILE A 141 -4.67 5.30 2.00
C ILE A 141 -4.60 6.19 0.77
N ALA A 142 -3.41 6.70 0.46
CA ALA A 142 -3.15 7.37 -0.80
C ALA A 142 -2.70 6.36 -1.85
N ILE A 143 -3.37 6.34 -3.01
CA ILE A 143 -2.98 5.53 -4.16
C ILE A 143 -2.50 6.48 -5.26
N LEU A 144 -1.26 6.31 -5.70
CA LEU A 144 -0.64 7.09 -6.76
C LEU A 144 -0.49 6.24 -8.02
N MET A 145 -0.89 6.80 -9.17
CA MET A 145 -0.96 6.09 -10.45
C MET A 145 -0.31 6.90 -11.57
N PRO A 146 0.42 6.26 -12.49
CA PRO A 146 1.05 6.93 -13.63
C PRO A 146 0.03 7.36 -14.69
N GLY A 147 -1.11 6.66 -14.79
CA GLY A 147 -2.19 6.99 -15.72
C GLY A 147 -3.22 7.96 -15.14
N SER A 148 -4.01 8.60 -16.02
CA SER A 148 -5.20 9.34 -15.60
C SER A 148 -6.35 8.38 -15.37
N MET A 149 -6.93 8.43 -14.16
CA MET A 149 -8.06 7.58 -13.77
C MET A 149 -9.12 8.41 -13.05
N HIS A 150 -10.37 8.02 -13.17
CA HIS A 150 -11.50 8.62 -12.44
C HIS A 150 -12.08 7.62 -11.43
N SER A 151 -12.78 8.13 -10.41
CA SER A 151 -13.40 7.27 -9.38
C SER A 151 -14.44 6.31 -9.95
N VAL A 152 -15.04 6.63 -11.08
CA VAL A 152 -15.97 5.74 -11.81
C VAL A 152 -15.24 4.52 -12.37
N ASP A 153 -14.00 4.66 -12.79
CA ASP A 153 -13.18 3.55 -13.30
C ASP A 153 -12.87 2.54 -12.20
N LEU A 154 -12.55 3.03 -10.99
CA LEU A 154 -12.36 2.17 -9.82
C LEU A 154 -13.62 1.34 -9.54
N ARG A 155 -14.81 1.98 -9.51
CA ARG A 155 -16.08 1.27 -9.28
C ARG A 155 -16.35 0.21 -10.33
N ARG A 156 -16.09 0.52 -11.60
CA ARG A 156 -16.23 -0.43 -12.70
C ARG A 156 -15.33 -1.64 -12.48
N HIS A 157 -14.03 -1.45 -12.24
CA HIS A 157 -13.11 -2.55 -12.00
C HIS A 157 -13.49 -3.41 -10.79
N LEU A 158 -13.96 -2.81 -9.71
CA LEU A 158 -14.45 -3.56 -8.54
C LEU A 158 -15.68 -4.42 -8.89
N SER A 159 -16.62 -3.88 -9.68
CA SER A 159 -17.82 -4.63 -10.09
C SER A 159 -17.53 -5.74 -11.12
N GLU A 160 -16.49 -5.56 -11.94
CA GLU A 160 -16.04 -6.54 -12.93
C GLU A 160 -15.17 -7.66 -12.33
N THR A 161 -14.66 -7.49 -11.11
CA THR A 161 -13.85 -8.48 -10.42
C THR A 161 -14.76 -9.39 -9.57
N PRO A 162 -14.96 -10.69 -9.91
CA PRO A 162 -16.02 -11.52 -9.32
C PRO A 162 -16.00 -11.63 -7.80
N VAL A 163 -14.81 -11.69 -7.19
CA VAL A 163 -14.66 -11.77 -5.72
C VAL A 163 -15.04 -10.44 -5.06
N LEU A 164 -14.68 -9.32 -5.68
CA LEU A 164 -14.92 -7.98 -5.15
C LEU A 164 -16.37 -7.53 -5.40
N SER A 165 -16.97 -7.90 -6.54
CA SER A 165 -18.39 -7.59 -6.81
C SER A 165 -19.30 -8.23 -5.78
N LYS A 166 -19.08 -9.51 -5.45
CA LYS A 166 -19.85 -10.19 -4.39
C LYS A 166 -19.70 -9.52 -3.03
N ALA A 167 -18.50 -9.03 -2.71
CA ALA A 167 -18.26 -8.34 -1.45
C ALA A 167 -18.92 -6.94 -1.44
N LEU A 168 -18.98 -6.24 -2.58
CA LEU A 168 -19.72 -5.00 -2.73
C LEU A 168 -21.23 -5.21 -2.55
N GLU A 169 -21.82 -6.19 -3.22
CA GLU A 169 -23.24 -6.54 -3.12
C GLU A 169 -23.65 -6.87 -1.69
N LYS A 170 -22.78 -7.57 -0.94
CA LYS A 170 -23.02 -7.91 0.47
C LYS A 170 -22.71 -6.74 1.44
N GLY A 171 -22.30 -5.57 0.95
CA GLY A 171 -21.94 -4.43 1.78
C GLY A 171 -20.70 -4.65 2.64
N GLN A 172 -19.85 -5.62 2.29
CA GLN A 172 -18.62 -5.95 2.99
C GLN A 172 -17.45 -5.01 2.61
N LEU A 173 -17.50 -4.44 1.40
CA LEU A 173 -16.55 -3.42 0.96
C LEU A 173 -17.17 -2.04 1.19
N ARG A 174 -16.89 -1.46 2.36
CA ARG A 174 -17.28 -0.10 2.69
C ARG A 174 -16.08 0.82 2.56
N TYR A 175 -16.05 1.65 1.54
CA TYR A 175 -14.99 2.60 1.30
C TYR A 175 -15.51 3.89 0.68
N GLN A 176 -14.75 4.95 0.86
CA GLN A 176 -14.90 6.21 0.12
C GLN A 176 -13.62 6.42 -0.68
N ALA A 177 -13.79 6.71 -1.97
CA ALA A 177 -12.67 7.06 -2.85
C ALA A 177 -12.86 8.50 -3.35
N ARG A 178 -11.87 9.36 -3.11
CA ARG A 178 -11.85 10.73 -3.60
C ARG A 178 -10.55 10.99 -4.36
N ARG A 179 -10.65 11.68 -5.48
CA ARG A 179 -9.44 12.12 -6.19
C ARG A 179 -8.69 13.16 -5.35
N LEU A 180 -7.39 12.95 -5.20
CA LEU A 180 -6.51 13.97 -4.64
C LEU A 180 -6.47 15.14 -5.63
N ARG A 181 -6.95 16.30 -5.19
CA ARG A 181 -6.91 17.54 -5.96
C ARG A 181 -5.70 18.34 -5.52
N VAL A 182 -4.90 18.71 -6.47
CA VAL A 182 -3.68 19.50 -6.30
C VAL A 182 -4.02 20.94 -6.67
#